data_a9a8025ca16f03117db85de1751303a6
#
_entry.id   a9a8025ca16f03117db85de1751303a6
#
_cell.length_a   1.000
_cell.length_b   1.000
_cell.length_c   1.000
_cell.angle_alpha   90.00
_cell.angle_beta   90.00
_cell.angle_gamma   90.00
#
_symmetry.space_group_name_H-M   'P 1'
#
loop_
_entity.id
_entity.type
_entity.pdbx_description
1 polymer ?
#
loop_
_entity_poly.entity_id
_entity_poly.type
_entity_poly.pdbx_seq_one_letter_code
_entity_poly.pdbx_strand_id
1 'polypeptide(L)'
;MKILWLSGNPALYKRKSMIDGGWIGTLQGEIVKRGLELAIAFPYSSDDSPTDSDGVHYYPLYVSKWEKRFNKFRKEKIDEHYIQLIRKVIDAYQPDVIHCWGSELCFGLIAKYTDIPVVMHIQGIINPIYDAYCPAGMSGYSILKSFNFNFRKFYNLYYGWHSWMPCQAKREAEIFKNTHYFFGRTDWDRRVTKLLSPNAEYFFCSEALRPAITKSKKWQYHAQKKKVLITSTISSPVYKGADVILKAAKLLKENTDIEFEWNVYGVSEIQMQERFTGIKCQAVNVYCRGTINADQLADRLLHSDVYM
;
A
#
# COMPACT_ATOMS: atom_id res chain seq x y z
N MET A 1 -26.55 7.39 -7.65
CA MET A 1 -25.59 7.72 -6.58
C MET A 1 -24.25 7.99 -7.24
N LYS A 2 -23.71 9.17 -6.97
CA LYS A 2 -22.43 9.65 -7.51
C LYS A 2 -21.32 9.45 -6.47
N ILE A 3 -20.31 8.70 -6.83
CA ILE A 3 -19.18 8.39 -5.96
C ILE A 3 -17.93 9.09 -6.49
N LEU A 4 -17.25 9.85 -5.63
CA LEU A 4 -15.93 10.39 -5.95
C LEU A 4 -14.85 9.60 -5.21
N TRP A 5 -13.97 8.94 -5.95
CA TRP A 5 -12.78 8.34 -5.39
C TRP A 5 -11.61 9.33 -5.38
N LEU A 6 -10.95 9.44 -4.25
CA LEU A 6 -9.67 10.12 -4.10
C LEU A 6 -8.60 9.04 -3.88
N SER A 7 -7.78 8.80 -4.90
CA SER A 7 -6.83 7.68 -4.92
C SER A 7 -5.43 8.13 -5.32
N GLY A 8 -4.40 7.56 -4.69
CA GLY A 8 -3.02 7.72 -5.14
C GLY A 8 -2.70 6.97 -6.44
N ASN A 9 -3.57 6.04 -6.85
CA ASN A 9 -3.45 5.26 -8.08
C ASN A 9 -4.52 5.72 -9.08
N PRO A 10 -4.17 5.96 -10.35
CA PRO A 10 -5.11 6.39 -11.38
C PRO A 10 -6.11 5.29 -11.82
N ALA A 11 -6.16 4.15 -11.14
CA ALA A 11 -6.99 3.00 -11.50
C ALA A 11 -6.77 2.59 -12.98
N LEU A 12 -7.79 2.65 -13.82
CA LEU A 12 -7.68 2.27 -15.23
C LEU A 12 -7.41 3.46 -16.18
N TYR A 13 -7.19 4.66 -15.68
CA TYR A 13 -6.92 5.84 -16.50
C TYR A 13 -5.75 5.61 -17.48
N LYS A 14 -6.01 5.80 -18.80
CA LYS A 14 -5.05 5.58 -19.88
C LYS A 14 -4.37 4.20 -19.88
N ARG A 15 -4.97 3.18 -19.29
CA ARG A 15 -4.44 1.82 -19.27
C ARG A 15 -5.16 0.92 -20.27
N LYS A 16 -4.40 0.02 -20.87
CA LYS A 16 -4.91 -0.89 -21.91
C LYS A 16 -5.54 -2.18 -21.35
N SER A 17 -5.32 -2.49 -20.08
CA SER A 17 -5.84 -3.70 -19.47
C SER A 17 -6.19 -3.54 -18.00
N MET A 18 -7.20 -4.28 -17.52
CA MET A 18 -7.59 -4.33 -16.11
C MET A 18 -6.49 -4.90 -15.21
N ILE A 19 -5.50 -5.60 -15.74
CA ILE A 19 -4.38 -6.19 -15.00
C ILE A 19 -3.51 -5.10 -14.37
N ASP A 20 -3.37 -3.96 -15.04
CA ASP A 20 -2.47 -2.88 -14.64
C ASP A 20 -3.04 -2.00 -13.50
N GLY A 21 -4.36 -1.99 -13.28
CA GLY A 21 -5.03 -1.16 -12.27
C GLY A 21 -4.96 -1.70 -10.84
N GLY A 22 -4.44 -2.89 -10.66
CA GLY A 22 -4.45 -3.56 -9.37
C GLY A 22 -5.88 -3.85 -8.90
N TRP A 23 -6.07 -3.98 -7.58
CA TRP A 23 -7.38 -4.25 -6.99
C TRP A 23 -8.35 -3.03 -7.09
N ILE A 24 -7.83 -1.78 -7.13
CA ILE A 24 -8.64 -0.58 -7.37
C ILE A 24 -9.27 -0.63 -8.77
N GLY A 25 -8.49 -1.03 -9.79
CA GLY A 25 -9.00 -1.20 -11.15
C GLY A 25 -10.06 -2.32 -11.25
N THR A 26 -9.88 -3.41 -10.50
CA THR A 26 -10.89 -4.47 -10.42
C THR A 26 -12.20 -3.94 -9.80
N LEU A 27 -12.11 -3.20 -8.71
CA LEU A 27 -13.28 -2.63 -8.04
C LEU A 27 -13.97 -1.56 -8.92
N GLN A 28 -13.21 -0.74 -9.65
CA GLN A 28 -13.76 0.20 -10.63
C GLN A 28 -14.70 -0.51 -11.61
N GLY A 29 -14.24 -1.62 -12.20
CA GLY A 29 -15.06 -2.39 -13.12
C GLY A 29 -16.34 -2.93 -12.50
N GLU A 30 -16.31 -3.33 -11.23
CA GLU A 30 -17.50 -3.82 -10.51
C GLU A 30 -18.49 -2.70 -10.16
N ILE A 31 -18.00 -1.50 -9.80
CA ILE A 31 -18.84 -0.32 -9.53
C ILE A 31 -19.60 0.12 -10.79
N VAL A 32 -18.87 0.21 -11.93
CA VAL A 32 -19.47 0.57 -13.22
C VAL A 32 -20.54 -0.44 -13.66
N LYS A 33 -20.25 -1.75 -13.55
CA LYS A 33 -21.22 -2.82 -13.87
C LYS A 33 -22.50 -2.74 -13.05
N ARG A 34 -22.45 -2.19 -11.84
CA ARG A 34 -23.61 -1.99 -10.97
C ARG A 34 -24.40 -0.72 -11.26
N GLY A 35 -24.02 0.03 -12.29
CA GLY A 35 -24.70 1.25 -12.73
C GLY A 35 -24.53 2.44 -11.77
N LEU A 36 -23.46 2.44 -10.94
CA LEU A 36 -23.14 3.57 -10.09
C LEU A 36 -22.27 4.57 -10.87
N GLU A 37 -22.55 5.85 -10.71
CA GLU A 37 -21.73 6.92 -11.31
C GLU A 37 -20.45 7.08 -10.52
N LEU A 38 -19.31 7.01 -11.20
CA LEU A 38 -17.99 7.04 -10.59
C LEU A 38 -17.12 8.14 -11.18
N ALA A 39 -16.54 8.96 -10.30
CA ALA A 39 -15.42 9.83 -10.62
C ALA A 39 -14.18 9.41 -9.84
N ILE A 40 -13.00 9.58 -10.44
CA ILE A 40 -11.71 9.27 -9.80
C ILE A 40 -10.78 10.46 -9.94
N ALA A 41 -10.37 11.06 -8.82
CA ALA A 41 -9.35 12.10 -8.77
C ALA A 41 -8.05 11.53 -8.18
N PHE A 42 -6.92 11.81 -8.85
CA PHE A 42 -5.63 11.20 -8.54
C PHE A 42 -4.47 12.13 -8.93
N PRO A 43 -3.32 12.06 -8.21
CA PRO A 43 -2.13 12.82 -8.58
C PRO A 43 -1.60 12.38 -9.93
N TYR A 44 -1.33 13.32 -10.81
CA TYR A 44 -0.80 13.01 -12.13
C TYR A 44 0.45 13.83 -12.46
N SER A 45 1.24 13.36 -13.42
CA SER A 45 2.53 13.95 -13.77
C SER A 45 2.44 15.08 -14.80
N SER A 46 1.33 15.20 -15.49
CA SER A 46 1.02 16.23 -16.48
C SER A 46 -0.30 16.92 -16.15
N ASP A 47 -0.46 18.13 -16.65
CA ASP A 47 -1.67 18.94 -16.49
C ASP A 47 -2.68 18.53 -17.58
N ASP A 48 -3.27 17.36 -17.37
CA ASP A 48 -4.27 16.81 -18.27
C ASP A 48 -5.67 17.33 -17.89
N SER A 49 -6.48 17.64 -18.88
CA SER A 49 -7.89 17.96 -18.66
C SER A 49 -8.68 16.75 -18.17
N PRO A 50 -9.79 16.94 -17.42
CA PRO A 50 -10.72 15.88 -17.08
C PRO A 50 -11.17 15.10 -18.32
N THR A 51 -11.34 13.80 -18.19
CA THR A 51 -11.64 12.90 -19.32
C THR A 51 -12.61 11.83 -18.89
N ASP A 52 -13.56 11.50 -19.75
CA ASP A 52 -14.49 10.40 -19.56
C ASP A 52 -14.03 9.18 -20.35
N SER A 53 -13.94 8.04 -19.70
CA SER A 53 -13.61 6.76 -20.32
C SER A 53 -14.27 5.60 -19.58
N ASP A 54 -14.81 4.65 -20.31
CA ASP A 54 -15.40 3.41 -19.78
C ASP A 54 -16.45 3.65 -18.67
N GLY A 55 -17.24 4.72 -18.77
CA GLY A 55 -18.28 5.08 -17.81
C GLY A 55 -17.74 5.69 -16.50
N VAL A 56 -16.50 6.18 -16.49
CA VAL A 56 -15.86 6.81 -15.35
C VAL A 56 -15.35 8.20 -15.72
N HIS A 57 -15.56 9.18 -14.83
CA HIS A 57 -15.02 10.53 -14.95
C HIS A 57 -13.65 10.60 -14.27
N TYR A 58 -12.59 10.91 -15.00
CA TYR A 58 -11.23 11.01 -14.47
C TYR A 58 -10.79 12.46 -14.30
N TYR A 59 -10.28 12.77 -13.12
CA TYR A 59 -9.77 14.09 -12.74
C TYR A 59 -8.30 14.00 -12.35
N PRO A 60 -7.35 14.16 -13.31
CA PRO A 60 -5.92 14.25 -13.02
C PRO A 60 -5.61 15.50 -12.18
N LEU A 61 -5.03 15.32 -11.00
CA LEU A 61 -4.63 16.40 -10.10
C LEU A 61 -3.16 16.72 -10.32
N TYR A 62 -2.88 17.80 -11.00
CA TYR A 62 -1.52 18.22 -11.32
C TYR A 62 -0.96 19.21 -10.30
N VAL A 63 0.18 18.86 -9.73
CA VAL A 63 1.04 19.77 -8.96
C VAL A 63 2.42 19.73 -9.58
N SER A 64 2.95 20.88 -9.98
CA SER A 64 4.18 20.97 -10.75
C SER A 64 5.40 20.40 -10.00
N LYS A 65 6.39 19.89 -10.76
CA LYS A 65 7.65 19.39 -10.16
C LYS A 65 8.41 20.50 -9.44
N TRP A 66 8.33 21.73 -9.93
CA TRP A 66 8.95 22.90 -9.32
C TRP A 66 8.32 23.21 -7.97
N GLU A 67 7.01 23.23 -7.89
CA GLU A 67 6.28 23.46 -6.64
C GLU A 67 6.59 22.37 -5.60
N LYS A 68 6.58 21.10 -5.99
CA LYS A 68 7.00 19.97 -5.14
C LYS A 68 8.44 20.11 -4.64
N ARG A 69 9.35 20.61 -5.51
CA ARG A 69 10.75 20.84 -5.14
C ARG A 69 10.91 22.01 -4.18
N PHE A 70 10.25 23.15 -4.45
CA PHE A 70 10.27 24.34 -3.59
C PHE A 70 9.66 24.07 -2.22
N ASN A 71 8.59 23.30 -2.17
CA ASN A 71 7.88 22.97 -0.94
C ASN A 71 8.30 21.61 -0.34
N LYS A 72 9.51 21.11 -0.69
CA LYS A 72 10.00 19.81 -0.17
C LYS A 72 9.94 19.70 1.36
N PHE A 73 10.19 20.80 2.07
CA PHE A 73 10.18 20.89 3.52
C PHE A 73 8.92 21.58 4.09
N ARG A 74 7.98 21.98 3.22
CA ARG A 74 6.69 22.60 3.58
C ARG A 74 5.57 21.80 2.93
N LYS A 75 5.44 20.55 3.32
CA LYS A 75 4.49 19.59 2.71
C LYS A 75 3.05 20.04 2.85
N GLU A 76 2.74 20.75 3.93
CA GLU A 76 1.43 21.34 4.16
C GLU A 76 0.95 22.20 2.98
N LYS A 77 1.84 22.96 2.33
CA LYS A 77 1.49 23.77 1.14
C LYS A 77 1.11 22.92 -0.07
N ILE A 78 1.77 21.77 -0.23
CA ILE A 78 1.43 20.82 -1.30
C ILE A 78 0.07 20.17 -0.99
N ASP A 79 -0.16 19.81 0.26
CA ASP A 79 -1.43 19.23 0.71
C ASP A 79 -2.57 20.26 0.52
N GLU A 80 -2.36 21.53 0.89
CA GLU A 80 -3.32 22.62 0.65
C GLU A 80 -3.66 22.78 -0.84
N HIS A 81 -2.66 22.72 -1.72
CA HIS A 81 -2.92 22.78 -3.16
C HIS A 81 -3.75 21.59 -3.66
N TYR A 82 -3.43 20.36 -3.23
CA TYR A 82 -4.26 19.21 -3.57
C TYR A 82 -5.71 19.35 -3.05
N ILE A 83 -5.90 19.85 -1.84
CA ILE A 83 -7.23 20.11 -1.30
C ILE A 83 -8.01 21.13 -2.12
N GLN A 84 -7.34 22.20 -2.58
CA GLN A 84 -7.98 23.18 -3.48
C GLN A 84 -8.40 22.56 -4.82
N LEU A 85 -7.57 21.69 -5.40
CA LEU A 85 -7.91 20.96 -6.63
C LEU A 85 -9.09 20.02 -6.41
N ILE A 86 -9.08 19.27 -5.29
CA ILE A 86 -10.18 18.35 -4.93
C ILE A 86 -11.49 19.11 -4.73
N ARG A 87 -11.49 20.28 -4.10
CA ARG A 87 -12.69 21.10 -3.95
C ARG A 87 -13.28 21.49 -5.30
N LYS A 88 -12.44 21.89 -6.28
CA LYS A 88 -12.91 22.14 -7.65
C LYS A 88 -13.55 20.91 -8.29
N VAL A 89 -13.01 19.70 -8.03
CA VAL A 89 -13.62 18.45 -8.51
C VAL A 89 -14.97 18.20 -7.84
N ILE A 90 -15.07 18.43 -6.53
CA ILE A 90 -16.35 18.33 -5.80
C ILE A 90 -17.38 19.28 -6.36
N ASP A 91 -17.02 20.54 -6.59
CA ASP A 91 -17.92 21.56 -7.15
C ASP A 91 -18.37 21.21 -8.57
N ALA A 92 -17.53 20.61 -9.38
CA ALA A 92 -17.85 20.21 -10.74
C ALA A 92 -18.68 18.90 -10.81
N TYR A 93 -18.34 17.89 -10.02
CA TYR A 93 -18.94 16.57 -10.09
C TYR A 93 -20.18 16.42 -9.20
N GLN A 94 -20.24 17.15 -8.07
CA GLN A 94 -21.32 17.10 -7.07
C GLN A 94 -21.58 15.65 -6.59
N PRO A 95 -20.60 15.00 -5.90
CA PRO A 95 -20.74 13.62 -5.45
C PRO A 95 -21.69 13.51 -4.25
N ASP A 96 -22.37 12.36 -4.13
CA ASP A 96 -23.17 12.00 -2.94
C ASP A 96 -22.27 11.50 -1.80
N VAL A 97 -21.10 10.91 -2.14
CA VAL A 97 -20.12 10.38 -1.18
C VAL A 97 -18.70 10.48 -1.74
N ILE A 98 -17.74 10.78 -0.87
CA ILE A 98 -16.32 10.83 -1.18
C ILE A 98 -15.62 9.63 -0.52
N HIS A 99 -14.93 8.83 -1.31
CA HIS A 99 -14.21 7.65 -0.84
C HIS A 99 -12.71 7.85 -1.01
N CYS A 100 -11.97 8.03 0.08
CA CYS A 100 -10.53 8.24 0.13
C CYS A 100 -9.79 6.91 0.29
N TRP A 101 -8.83 6.64 -0.59
CA TRP A 101 -8.02 5.43 -0.60
C TRP A 101 -6.69 5.63 0.11
N GLY A 102 -6.62 5.15 1.37
CA GLY A 102 -5.43 5.24 2.21
C GLY A 102 -5.19 6.62 2.83
N SER A 103 -4.51 6.63 3.95
CA SER A 103 -4.11 7.82 4.71
C SER A 103 -2.71 8.35 4.31
N GLU A 104 -2.05 7.67 3.35
CA GLU A 104 -0.71 8.01 2.88
C GLU A 104 -0.64 9.36 2.15
N LEU A 105 -1.78 9.81 1.60
CA LEU A 105 -1.93 11.11 0.97
C LEU A 105 -2.84 12.03 1.79
N CYS A 106 -2.85 13.30 1.43
CA CYS A 106 -3.64 14.33 2.13
C CYS A 106 -5.16 14.26 1.90
N PHE A 107 -5.63 13.33 1.09
CA PHE A 107 -6.99 13.34 0.57
C PHE A 107 -8.07 13.28 1.65
N GLY A 108 -7.85 12.54 2.73
CA GLY A 108 -8.78 12.51 3.85
C GLY A 108 -8.94 13.84 4.58
N LEU A 109 -7.98 14.80 4.42
CA LEU A 109 -8.13 16.14 4.96
C LEU A 109 -9.32 16.90 4.35
N ILE A 110 -9.86 16.45 3.21
CA ILE A 110 -11.04 17.06 2.57
C ILE A 110 -12.25 17.05 3.52
N ALA A 111 -12.32 16.10 4.45
CA ALA A 111 -13.37 16.04 5.46
C ALA A 111 -13.51 17.31 6.31
N LYS A 112 -12.47 18.16 6.37
CA LYS A 112 -12.52 19.48 7.01
C LYS A 112 -13.25 20.56 6.20
N TYR A 113 -13.49 20.31 4.91
CA TYR A 113 -13.87 21.34 3.95
C TYR A 113 -15.14 21.01 3.17
N THR A 114 -15.88 19.98 3.56
CA THR A 114 -17.13 19.56 2.93
C THR A 114 -18.06 18.91 3.93
N ASP A 115 -19.37 19.07 3.72
CA ASP A 115 -20.40 18.36 4.47
C ASP A 115 -20.80 17.04 3.80
N ILE A 116 -20.26 16.75 2.62
CA ILE A 116 -20.48 15.47 1.94
C ILE A 116 -19.80 14.36 2.76
N PRO A 117 -20.48 13.22 2.98
CA PRO A 117 -19.88 12.11 3.71
C PRO A 117 -18.53 11.65 3.11
N VAL A 118 -17.48 11.63 3.93
CA VAL A 118 -16.14 11.18 3.54
C VAL A 118 -15.87 9.85 4.22
N VAL A 119 -15.57 8.82 3.42
CA VAL A 119 -15.19 7.49 3.90
C VAL A 119 -13.70 7.28 3.66
N MET A 120 -12.94 7.01 4.71
CA MET A 120 -11.53 6.64 4.63
C MET A 120 -11.38 5.12 4.53
N HIS A 121 -10.87 4.63 3.41
CA HIS A 121 -10.55 3.21 3.25
C HIS A 121 -9.11 2.94 3.65
N ILE A 122 -8.91 2.28 4.76
CA ILE A 122 -7.59 1.97 5.31
C ILE A 122 -6.86 0.99 4.39
N GLN A 123 -5.67 1.43 3.89
CA GLN A 123 -4.74 0.60 3.13
C GLN A 123 -3.57 0.14 3.99
N GLY A 124 -3.11 1.03 4.82
CA GLY A 124 -2.15 0.88 5.89
C GLY A 124 -2.37 2.03 6.86
N ILE A 125 -1.88 1.90 8.08
CA ILE A 125 -1.97 2.95 9.10
C ILE A 125 -0.55 3.44 9.36
N ILE A 126 -0.31 4.70 9.04
CA ILE A 126 1.04 5.30 9.03
C ILE A 126 1.62 5.42 10.45
N ASN A 127 0.80 5.74 11.45
CA ASN A 127 1.29 5.89 12.82
C ASN A 127 1.97 4.61 13.34
N PRO A 128 1.33 3.42 13.33
CA PRO A 128 2.02 2.18 13.71
C PRO A 128 3.18 1.81 12.76
N ILE A 129 3.08 2.13 11.47
CA ILE A 129 4.19 1.90 10.53
C ILE A 129 5.39 2.77 10.88
N TYR A 130 5.17 4.01 11.30
CA TYR A 130 6.23 4.91 11.74
C TYR A 130 6.95 4.37 12.98
N ASP A 131 6.21 3.90 13.97
CA ASP A 131 6.78 3.32 15.20
C ASP A 131 7.61 2.06 14.92
N ALA A 132 7.21 1.26 13.92
CA ALA A 132 7.89 0.04 13.50
C ALA A 132 8.64 0.19 12.16
N TYR A 133 9.03 1.41 11.77
CA TYR A 133 9.61 1.69 10.44
C TYR A 133 10.90 0.93 10.17
N CYS A 134 11.72 0.79 11.19
CA CYS A 134 12.92 -0.03 11.17
C CYS A 134 12.81 -1.18 12.18
N PRO A 135 13.42 -2.32 11.91
CA PRO A 135 13.51 -3.44 12.85
C PRO A 135 14.07 -3.01 14.22
N ALA A 136 13.58 -3.63 15.29
CA ALA A 136 14.06 -3.39 16.63
C ALA A 136 15.59 -3.57 16.74
N GLY A 137 16.27 -2.64 17.42
CA GLY A 137 17.74 -2.62 17.56
C GLY A 137 18.50 -2.04 16.37
N MET A 138 17.82 -1.55 15.34
CA MET A 138 18.47 -0.92 14.18
C MET A 138 18.83 0.54 14.51
N SER A 139 20.12 0.79 14.71
CA SER A 139 20.70 2.13 14.91
C SER A 139 21.14 2.78 13.59
N GLY A 140 21.40 4.10 13.60
CA GLY A 140 21.95 4.78 12.42
C GLY A 140 23.25 4.14 11.90
N TYR A 141 24.13 3.70 12.81
CA TYR A 141 25.35 2.97 12.42
C TYR A 141 25.05 1.62 11.77
N SER A 142 24.11 0.85 12.33
CA SER A 142 23.72 -0.45 11.75
C SER A 142 23.05 -0.29 10.38
N ILE A 143 22.26 0.78 10.18
CA ILE A 143 21.72 1.13 8.87
C ILE A 143 22.85 1.41 7.87
N LEU A 144 23.81 2.28 8.23
CA LEU A 144 24.93 2.63 7.36
C LEU A 144 25.75 1.40 6.98
N LYS A 145 26.09 0.56 7.97
CA LYS A 145 26.80 -0.71 7.77
C LYS A 145 25.99 -1.66 6.87
N SER A 146 24.67 -1.76 7.05
CA SER A 146 23.80 -2.62 6.25
C SER A 146 23.72 -2.19 4.78
N PHE A 147 23.95 -0.90 4.50
CA PHE A 147 24.11 -0.39 3.14
C PHE A 147 25.54 -0.40 2.62
N ASN A 148 26.47 -1.10 3.29
CA ASN A 148 27.88 -1.12 2.94
C ASN A 148 28.47 0.29 2.80
N PHE A 149 28.17 1.16 3.78
CA PHE A 149 28.60 2.57 3.83
C PHE A 149 28.15 3.44 2.64
N ASN A 150 27.09 3.03 1.96
CA ASN A 150 26.48 3.85 0.92
C ASN A 150 25.64 4.98 1.56
N PHE A 151 26.28 6.17 1.69
CA PHE A 151 25.67 7.35 2.33
C PHE A 151 24.37 7.82 1.66
N ARG A 152 24.23 7.65 0.34
CA ARG A 152 22.98 8.03 -0.38
C ARG A 152 21.81 7.14 0.04
N LYS A 153 22.01 5.82 0.10
CA LYS A 153 20.99 4.86 0.55
C LYS A 153 20.68 5.07 2.04
N PHE A 154 21.72 5.28 2.86
CA PHE A 154 21.58 5.63 4.27
C PHE A 154 20.73 6.89 4.45
N TYR A 155 21.11 8.00 3.78
CA TYR A 155 20.38 9.26 3.89
C TYR A 155 18.93 9.11 3.49
N ASN A 156 18.62 8.40 2.40
CA ASN A 156 17.24 8.20 1.96
C ASN A 156 16.38 7.47 2.99
N LEU A 157 16.90 6.40 3.60
CA LEU A 157 16.19 5.65 4.64
C LEU A 157 16.07 6.50 5.92
N TYR A 158 17.17 7.10 6.36
CA TYR A 158 17.23 7.89 7.59
C TYR A 158 16.33 9.14 7.52
N TYR A 159 16.38 9.86 6.39
CA TYR A 159 15.47 10.99 6.12
C TYR A 159 14.01 10.52 6.06
N GLY A 160 13.74 9.40 5.39
CA GLY A 160 12.42 8.80 5.35
C GLY A 160 11.88 8.55 6.76
N TRP A 161 12.68 7.92 7.61
CA TRP A 161 12.30 7.59 8.98
C TRP A 161 12.12 8.82 9.88
N HIS A 162 13.11 9.72 9.91
CA HIS A 162 13.15 10.81 10.91
C HIS A 162 12.53 12.14 10.45
N SER A 163 12.24 12.30 9.15
CA SER A 163 11.70 13.55 8.63
C SER A 163 10.40 13.37 7.86
N TRP A 164 10.35 12.38 6.98
CA TRP A 164 9.17 12.19 6.14
C TRP A 164 8.03 11.46 6.86
N MET A 165 8.31 10.36 7.55
CA MET A 165 7.29 9.58 8.28
C MET A 165 6.61 10.36 9.41
N PRO A 166 7.31 11.16 10.25
CA PRO A 166 6.66 12.00 11.25
C PRO A 166 5.63 12.98 10.67
N CYS A 167 5.96 13.60 9.51
CA CYS A 167 5.01 14.47 8.82
C CYS A 167 3.76 13.70 8.36
N GLN A 168 3.96 12.49 7.85
CA GLN A 168 2.87 11.64 7.42
C GLN A 168 2.00 11.18 8.60
N ALA A 169 2.62 10.76 9.70
CA ALA A 169 1.92 10.34 10.92
C ALA A 169 1.09 11.49 11.53
N LYS A 170 1.66 12.70 11.57
CA LYS A 170 0.93 13.89 12.02
C LYS A 170 -0.27 14.19 11.12
N ARG A 171 -0.10 14.12 9.81
CA ARG A 171 -1.20 14.32 8.84
C ARG A 171 -2.28 13.24 9.00
N GLU A 172 -1.89 11.97 9.16
CA GLU A 172 -2.83 10.88 9.40
C GLU A 172 -3.65 11.12 10.66
N ALA A 173 -3.05 11.55 11.77
CA ALA A 173 -3.76 11.89 13.01
C ALA A 173 -4.82 12.98 12.75
N GLU A 174 -4.50 14.00 11.93
CA GLU A 174 -5.47 15.03 11.53
C GLU A 174 -6.58 14.47 10.62
N ILE A 175 -6.28 13.53 9.73
CA ILE A 175 -7.29 12.85 8.91
C ILE A 175 -8.25 12.07 9.81
N PHE A 176 -7.73 11.23 10.72
CA PHE A 176 -8.54 10.42 11.62
C PHE A 176 -9.42 11.27 12.54
N LYS A 177 -8.91 12.40 13.03
CA LYS A 177 -9.67 13.33 13.87
C LYS A 177 -10.89 13.93 13.16
N ASN A 178 -10.83 14.12 11.84
CA ASN A 178 -11.84 14.80 11.06
C ASN A 178 -12.70 13.87 10.19
N THR A 179 -12.38 12.58 10.14
CA THR A 179 -13.14 11.58 9.39
C THR A 179 -14.02 10.78 10.34
N HIS A 180 -15.28 10.60 9.97
CA HIS A 180 -16.24 9.85 10.77
C HIS A 180 -16.42 8.41 10.29
N TYR A 181 -16.33 8.15 8.99
CA TYR A 181 -16.57 6.84 8.40
C TYR A 181 -15.29 6.19 7.91
N PHE A 182 -15.09 4.92 8.29
CA PHE A 182 -13.91 4.15 7.91
C PHE A 182 -14.28 2.78 7.33
N PHE A 183 -13.61 2.44 6.24
CA PHE A 183 -13.54 1.08 5.72
C PHE A 183 -12.18 0.45 6.08
N GLY A 184 -12.19 -0.80 6.47
CA GLY A 184 -10.99 -1.59 6.70
C GLY A 184 -11.32 -3.07 6.69
N ARG A 185 -10.30 -3.92 6.76
CA ARG A 185 -10.43 -5.37 6.48
C ARG A 185 -9.97 -6.26 7.62
N THR A 186 -9.44 -5.69 8.69
CA THR A 186 -8.91 -6.47 9.81
C THR A 186 -9.40 -5.94 11.15
N ASP A 187 -9.38 -6.79 12.16
CA ASP A 187 -9.66 -6.36 13.54
C ASP A 187 -8.59 -5.37 14.05
N TRP A 188 -7.35 -5.47 13.54
CA TRP A 188 -6.32 -4.48 13.77
C TRP A 188 -6.72 -3.10 13.27
N ASP A 189 -7.16 -2.98 12.02
CA ASP A 189 -7.63 -1.71 11.44
C ASP A 189 -8.75 -1.10 12.30
N ARG A 190 -9.72 -1.95 12.72
CA ARG A 190 -10.83 -1.52 13.56
C ARG A 190 -10.38 -1.00 14.92
N ARG A 191 -9.47 -1.71 15.59
CA ARG A 191 -8.97 -1.32 16.92
C ARG A 191 -8.18 -0.03 16.86
N VAL A 192 -7.26 0.11 15.88
CA VAL A 192 -6.46 1.33 15.73
C VAL A 192 -7.34 2.49 15.30
N THR A 193 -8.33 2.28 14.43
CA THR A 193 -9.32 3.32 14.09
C THR A 193 -10.03 3.82 15.34
N LYS A 194 -10.52 2.93 16.19
CA LYS A 194 -11.19 3.32 17.46
C LYS A 194 -10.27 4.02 18.43
N LEU A 195 -8.98 3.72 18.44
CA LEU A 195 -7.99 4.42 19.25
C LEU A 195 -7.74 5.85 18.75
N LEU A 196 -7.58 6.03 17.42
CA LEU A 196 -7.26 7.32 16.81
C LEU A 196 -8.50 8.20 16.58
N SER A 197 -9.67 7.59 16.41
CA SER A 197 -10.97 8.25 16.21
C SER A 197 -12.06 7.49 16.98
N PRO A 198 -12.22 7.74 18.31
CA PRO A 198 -13.13 6.97 19.17
C PRO A 198 -14.59 6.96 18.72
N ASN A 199 -15.04 8.07 18.13
CA ASN A 199 -16.43 8.28 17.69
C ASN A 199 -16.67 7.83 16.23
N ALA A 200 -15.67 7.29 15.54
CA ALA A 200 -15.80 6.87 14.15
C ALA A 200 -16.69 5.62 14.02
N GLU A 201 -17.42 5.55 12.92
CA GLU A 201 -18.08 4.34 12.46
C GLU A 201 -17.15 3.54 11.55
N TYR A 202 -16.98 2.26 11.86
CA TYR A 202 -16.11 1.37 11.12
C TYR A 202 -16.91 0.26 10.44
N PHE A 203 -16.70 0.12 9.14
CA PHE A 203 -17.32 -0.92 8.33
C PHE A 203 -16.26 -1.87 7.78
N PHE A 204 -16.52 -3.15 7.86
CA PHE A 204 -15.67 -4.16 7.23
C PHE A 204 -15.83 -4.08 5.71
N CYS A 205 -14.73 -3.88 5.00
CA CYS A 205 -14.69 -3.84 3.54
C CYS A 205 -13.38 -4.46 3.05
N SER A 206 -13.46 -5.64 2.44
CA SER A 206 -12.30 -6.31 1.85
C SER A 206 -11.96 -5.74 0.47
N GLU A 207 -10.72 -5.97 0.05
CA GLU A 207 -10.26 -5.61 -1.30
C GLU A 207 -10.84 -6.56 -2.35
N ALA A 208 -11.09 -6.04 -3.55
CA ALA A 208 -11.47 -6.86 -4.69
C ALA A 208 -10.27 -7.68 -5.19
N LEU A 209 -10.39 -8.99 -5.15
CA LEU A 209 -9.36 -9.88 -5.70
C LEU A 209 -9.28 -9.78 -7.22
N ARG A 210 -8.06 -9.84 -7.73
CA ARG A 210 -7.84 -9.83 -9.18
C ARG A 210 -8.46 -11.06 -9.85
N PRO A 211 -8.98 -10.93 -11.09
CA PRO A 211 -9.57 -12.05 -11.82
C PRO A 211 -8.67 -13.28 -11.93
N ALA A 212 -7.37 -13.09 -12.06
CA ALA A 212 -6.39 -14.18 -12.08
C ALA A 212 -6.47 -15.08 -10.83
N ILE A 213 -6.81 -14.52 -9.67
CA ILE A 213 -6.96 -15.28 -8.41
C ILE A 213 -8.37 -15.85 -8.30
N THR A 214 -9.40 -15.03 -8.57
CA THR A 214 -10.81 -15.48 -8.41
C THR A 214 -11.24 -16.55 -9.41
N LYS A 215 -10.63 -16.56 -10.60
CA LYS A 215 -10.88 -17.55 -11.65
C LYS A 215 -9.91 -18.74 -11.62
N SER A 216 -8.88 -18.71 -10.76
CA SER A 216 -7.95 -19.83 -10.62
C SER A 216 -8.65 -21.04 -10.00
N LYS A 217 -8.04 -22.22 -10.19
CA LYS A 217 -8.45 -23.43 -9.47
C LYS A 217 -8.32 -23.19 -7.95
N LYS A 218 -9.11 -23.92 -7.18
CA LYS A 218 -8.92 -23.91 -5.71
C LYS A 218 -7.68 -24.70 -5.35
N TRP A 219 -6.91 -24.20 -4.40
CA TRP A 219 -5.79 -24.91 -3.82
C TRP A 219 -6.27 -26.24 -3.21
N GLN A 220 -5.47 -27.28 -3.37
CA GLN A 220 -5.73 -28.60 -2.80
C GLN A 220 -4.54 -29.04 -1.97
N TYR A 221 -4.81 -29.65 -0.83
CA TYR A 221 -3.78 -30.21 0.02
C TYR A 221 -3.14 -31.45 -0.62
N HIS A 222 -1.82 -31.51 -0.62
CA HIS A 222 -1.05 -32.64 -1.13
C HIS A 222 -0.24 -33.28 0.01
N ALA A 223 -0.72 -34.40 0.55
CA ALA A 223 -0.21 -35.04 1.78
C ALA A 223 1.21 -35.66 1.72
N GLN A 224 1.87 -35.74 0.57
CA GLN A 224 3.10 -36.54 0.41
C GLN A 224 4.26 -35.78 -0.24
N LYS A 225 4.50 -34.55 0.15
CA LYS A 225 5.68 -33.84 -0.32
C LYS A 225 6.84 -34.02 0.68
N LYS A 226 8.02 -34.44 0.19
CA LYS A 226 9.27 -34.44 0.97
C LYS A 226 9.71 -33.03 1.36
N LYS A 227 9.35 -32.04 0.57
CA LYS A 227 9.80 -30.64 0.70
C LYS A 227 8.60 -29.70 0.75
N VAL A 228 8.55 -28.86 1.77
CA VAL A 228 7.52 -27.83 1.96
C VAL A 228 7.85 -26.59 1.13
N LEU A 229 6.94 -26.16 0.28
CA LEU A 229 7.08 -24.92 -0.49
C LEU A 229 6.36 -23.78 0.22
N ILE A 230 7.13 -22.82 0.72
CA ILE A 230 6.63 -21.59 1.37
C ILE A 230 6.69 -20.45 0.37
N THR A 231 5.62 -19.69 0.26
CA THR A 231 5.57 -18.49 -0.58
C THR A 231 5.23 -17.26 0.24
N SER A 232 5.94 -16.16 -0.03
CA SER A 232 5.60 -14.82 0.49
C SER A 232 5.62 -13.80 -0.63
N THR A 233 4.80 -12.75 -0.48
CA THR A 233 4.84 -11.57 -1.35
C THR A 233 5.16 -10.35 -0.51
N ILE A 234 6.28 -9.68 -0.79
CA ILE A 234 6.68 -8.47 -0.08
C ILE A 234 7.09 -7.38 -1.06
N SER A 235 7.08 -6.14 -0.60
CA SER A 235 7.67 -5.00 -1.30
C SER A 235 8.95 -4.55 -0.59
N SER A 236 9.71 -3.67 -1.23
CA SER A 236 11.05 -3.25 -0.78
C SER A 236 11.15 -2.47 0.55
N PRO A 237 10.12 -1.77 1.08
CA PRO A 237 10.25 -1.05 2.34
C PRO A 237 10.66 -1.94 3.52
N VAL A 238 11.52 -1.39 4.39
CA VAL A 238 12.16 -2.15 5.49
C VAL A 238 11.13 -2.75 6.45
N TYR A 239 10.06 -2.01 6.75
CA TYR A 239 8.97 -2.45 7.64
C TYR A 239 8.13 -3.62 7.09
N LYS A 240 8.38 -4.08 5.86
CA LYS A 240 7.66 -5.22 5.27
C LYS A 240 8.18 -6.60 5.73
N GLY A 241 9.10 -6.64 6.69
CA GLY A 241 9.42 -7.85 7.44
C GLY A 241 10.34 -8.86 6.73
N ALA A 242 11.14 -8.44 5.74
CA ALA A 242 12.10 -9.34 5.10
C ALA A 242 13.15 -9.88 6.09
N ASP A 243 13.50 -9.13 7.14
CA ASP A 243 14.35 -9.59 8.23
C ASP A 243 13.67 -10.68 9.08
N VAL A 244 12.33 -10.59 9.23
CA VAL A 244 11.54 -11.62 9.94
C VAL A 244 11.53 -12.92 9.15
N ILE A 245 11.38 -12.85 7.81
CA ILE A 245 11.49 -14.05 6.94
C ILE A 245 12.83 -14.75 7.15
N LEU A 246 13.96 -14.01 7.13
CA LEU A 246 15.28 -14.60 7.34
C LEU A 246 15.43 -15.23 8.72
N LYS A 247 14.98 -14.56 9.77
CA LYS A 247 15.02 -15.08 11.14
C LYS A 247 14.14 -16.32 11.31
N ALA A 248 12.93 -16.30 10.78
CA ALA A 248 12.00 -17.43 10.84
C ALA A 248 12.54 -18.64 10.05
N ALA A 249 13.07 -18.41 8.84
CA ALA A 249 13.67 -19.46 8.04
C ALA A 249 14.91 -20.10 8.74
N LYS A 250 15.71 -19.27 9.42
CA LYS A 250 16.83 -19.77 10.24
C LYS A 250 16.32 -20.66 11.37
N LEU A 251 15.35 -20.19 12.14
CA LEU A 251 14.77 -20.98 13.24
C LEU A 251 14.15 -22.28 12.75
N LEU A 252 13.43 -22.26 11.63
CA LEU A 252 12.84 -23.47 11.03
C LEU A 252 13.93 -24.48 10.66
N LYS A 253 15.03 -24.02 10.04
CA LYS A 253 16.15 -24.86 9.63
C LYS A 253 16.94 -25.45 10.81
N GLU A 254 17.09 -24.68 11.90
CA GLU A 254 17.91 -25.08 13.06
C GLU A 254 17.13 -25.95 14.07
N ASN A 255 15.80 -25.85 14.11
CA ASN A 255 15.00 -26.49 15.15
C ASN A 255 14.05 -27.58 14.61
N THR A 256 14.07 -27.89 13.31
CA THR A 256 13.21 -28.93 12.72
C THR A 256 13.96 -29.69 11.62
N ASP A 257 13.49 -30.92 11.34
CA ASP A 257 13.96 -31.74 10.21
C ASP A 257 13.16 -31.49 8.93
N ILE A 258 12.34 -30.40 8.88
CA ILE A 258 11.51 -30.07 7.73
C ILE A 258 12.37 -29.58 6.58
N GLU A 259 12.41 -30.33 5.48
CA GLU A 259 12.96 -29.80 4.23
C GLU A 259 12.01 -28.76 3.65
N PHE A 260 12.47 -27.55 3.43
CA PHE A 260 11.67 -26.46 2.85
C PHE A 260 12.40 -25.63 1.83
N GLU A 261 11.63 -24.94 1.02
CA GLU A 261 12.07 -23.87 0.13
C GLU A 261 11.12 -22.67 0.30
N TRP A 262 11.69 -21.50 0.62
CA TRP A 262 10.90 -20.28 0.82
C TRP A 262 11.11 -19.31 -0.32
N ASN A 263 10.10 -19.17 -1.17
CA ASN A 263 10.11 -18.28 -2.32
C ASN A 263 9.48 -16.92 -1.98
N VAL A 264 10.23 -15.85 -2.18
CA VAL A 264 9.81 -14.47 -1.88
C VAL A 264 9.67 -13.72 -3.19
N TYR A 265 8.43 -13.32 -3.51
CA TYR A 265 8.10 -12.55 -4.71
C TYR A 265 7.91 -11.06 -4.39
N GLY A 266 8.13 -10.19 -5.41
CA GLY A 266 8.03 -8.74 -5.30
C GLY A 266 9.36 -8.03 -5.05
N VAL A 267 10.40 -8.77 -4.67
CA VAL A 267 11.77 -8.27 -4.49
C VAL A 267 12.77 -9.20 -5.17
N SER A 268 13.80 -8.62 -5.79
CA SER A 268 14.89 -9.38 -6.42
C SER A 268 16.03 -9.68 -5.45
N GLU A 269 16.18 -8.87 -4.41
CA GLU A 269 17.23 -9.01 -3.39
C GLU A 269 16.82 -8.32 -2.09
N ILE A 270 17.36 -8.79 -0.97
CA ILE A 270 17.19 -8.21 0.36
C ILE A 270 18.53 -8.04 1.08
N GLN A 271 19.56 -7.59 0.36
CA GLN A 271 20.95 -7.49 0.83
C GLN A 271 21.11 -6.66 2.11
N MET A 272 20.31 -5.60 2.27
CA MET A 272 20.31 -4.77 3.47
C MET A 272 19.90 -5.58 4.69
N GLN A 273 18.84 -6.37 4.58
CA GLN A 273 18.34 -7.23 5.65
C GLN A 273 19.27 -8.40 5.93
N GLU A 274 19.89 -8.99 4.91
CA GLU A 274 20.93 -10.02 5.09
C GLU A 274 22.12 -9.49 5.91
N ARG A 275 22.59 -8.26 5.61
CA ARG A 275 23.71 -7.65 6.36
C ARG A 275 23.30 -7.25 7.77
N PHE A 276 22.09 -6.79 7.96
CA PHE A 276 21.56 -6.44 9.28
C PHE A 276 21.41 -7.66 10.19
N THR A 277 20.83 -8.74 9.67
CA THR A 277 20.58 -9.98 10.43
C THR A 277 21.82 -10.88 10.52
N GLY A 278 22.79 -10.70 9.62
CA GLY A 278 23.90 -11.64 9.44
C GLY A 278 23.48 -12.97 8.78
N ILE A 279 22.24 -13.07 8.30
CA ILE A 279 21.69 -14.31 7.73
C ILE A 279 21.63 -14.17 6.21
N LYS A 280 22.28 -15.08 5.48
CA LYS A 280 22.22 -15.14 4.02
C LYS A 280 20.99 -15.91 3.56
N CYS A 281 20.28 -15.39 2.57
CA CYS A 281 19.09 -16.05 1.99
C CYS A 281 19.34 -17.51 1.66
N GLN A 282 20.40 -17.80 0.90
CA GLN A 282 20.75 -19.15 0.47
C GLN A 282 21.08 -20.09 1.65
N ALA A 283 21.67 -19.55 2.72
CA ALA A 283 22.01 -20.34 3.90
C ALA A 283 20.78 -20.88 4.64
N VAL A 284 19.62 -20.25 4.46
CA VAL A 284 18.36 -20.60 5.12
C VAL A 284 17.25 -20.95 4.13
N ASN A 285 17.58 -21.40 2.93
CA ASN A 285 16.65 -21.86 1.88
C ASN A 285 15.61 -20.79 1.47
N VAL A 286 15.97 -19.50 1.54
CA VAL A 286 15.15 -18.37 1.09
C VAL A 286 15.61 -17.89 -0.29
N TYR A 287 14.68 -17.66 -1.21
CA TYR A 287 14.97 -17.30 -2.58
C TYR A 287 14.12 -16.09 -3.00
N CYS A 288 14.76 -14.94 -3.26
CA CYS A 288 14.10 -13.77 -3.84
C CYS A 288 13.88 -13.99 -5.35
N ARG A 289 12.62 -14.02 -5.79
CA ARG A 289 12.22 -14.39 -7.16
C ARG A 289 11.89 -13.20 -8.05
N GLY A 290 11.99 -11.98 -7.52
CA GLY A 290 11.63 -10.78 -8.26
C GLY A 290 10.12 -10.61 -8.41
N THR A 291 9.73 -9.67 -9.29
CA THR A 291 8.32 -9.36 -9.57
C THR A 291 7.78 -10.28 -10.64
N ILE A 292 6.60 -10.83 -10.42
CA ILE A 292 5.85 -11.65 -11.37
C ILE A 292 4.45 -11.05 -11.59
N ASN A 293 3.80 -11.40 -12.68
CA ASN A 293 2.43 -10.95 -12.96
C ASN A 293 1.39 -11.73 -12.11
N ALA A 294 0.13 -11.29 -12.16
CA ALA A 294 -0.94 -11.87 -11.32
C ALA A 294 -1.24 -13.34 -11.65
N ASP A 295 -1.18 -13.72 -12.93
CA ASP A 295 -1.45 -15.10 -13.35
C ASP A 295 -0.32 -16.03 -12.89
N GLN A 296 0.92 -15.60 -13.05
CA GLN A 296 2.08 -16.33 -12.54
C GLN A 296 2.02 -16.46 -11.00
N LEU A 297 1.61 -15.40 -10.28
CA LEU A 297 1.47 -15.47 -8.84
C LEU A 297 0.38 -16.45 -8.42
N ALA A 298 -0.79 -16.44 -9.10
CA ALA A 298 -1.87 -17.39 -8.83
C ALA A 298 -1.39 -18.83 -9.03
N ASP A 299 -0.63 -19.11 -10.08
CA ASP A 299 -0.02 -20.44 -10.31
C ASP A 299 0.96 -20.83 -9.19
N ARG A 300 1.84 -19.91 -8.76
CA ARG A 300 2.78 -20.19 -7.65
C ARG A 300 2.07 -20.44 -6.34
N LEU A 301 0.98 -19.72 -6.05
CA LEU A 301 0.17 -19.94 -4.84
C LEU A 301 -0.52 -21.30 -4.86
N LEU A 302 -1.01 -21.77 -6.01
CA LEU A 302 -1.60 -23.10 -6.16
C LEU A 302 -0.59 -24.24 -5.88
N HIS A 303 0.68 -24.02 -6.17
CA HIS A 303 1.74 -25.02 -5.95
C HIS A 303 2.45 -24.87 -4.59
N SER A 304 2.12 -23.85 -3.82
CA SER A 304 2.68 -23.63 -2.47
C SER A 304 1.92 -24.43 -1.43
N ASP A 305 2.65 -24.88 -0.40
CA ASP A 305 2.03 -25.56 0.74
C ASP A 305 1.63 -24.54 1.83
N VAL A 306 2.39 -23.46 1.95
CA VAL A 306 2.17 -22.38 2.91
C VAL A 306 2.33 -21.02 2.23
N TYR A 307 1.41 -20.11 2.51
CA TYR A 307 1.55 -18.68 2.18
C TYR A 307 1.69 -17.85 3.46
N MET A 308 2.73 -17.02 3.54
CA MET A 308 3.03 -16.20 4.72
C MET A 308 3.25 -14.74 4.33
#